data_232d6cc1cab7ed60265508d030376c64
#
_entry.id   232d6cc1cab7ed60265508d030376c64
#
_cell.length_a   1.000
_cell.length_b   1.000
_cell.length_c   1.000
_cell.angle_alpha   90.00
_cell.angle_beta   90.00
_cell.angle_gamma   90.00
#
_symmetry.space_group_name_H-M   'P 1'
#
loop_
_entity.id
_entity.type
_entity.pdbx_description
1 polymer ?
#
loop_
_entity_poly.entity_id
_entity_poly.type
_entity_poly.pdbx_seq_one_letter_code
_entity_poly.pdbx_strand_id
1 'polypeptide(L)'
;MICNFDYSFNMPAIFINPLDKEHLNLLNKLDKQNQDLRVFVSHKMPQDFTDKIPGKKAIGDITDDSHISTASEGAYCGIFFEGNDAKLSGTFLNAIKNSNLQRILWISKEEPRNDILGVEYLTYIKYSGDHNYFDIVLNLEEVEEVNEKFIDLK
;
A
#
# COMPACT_ATOMS: atom_id res chain seq x y z
N MET A 1 -26.97 -6.02 -17.91
CA MET A 1 -26.48 -5.83 -17.50
C MET A 1 -25.62 -6.33 -16.80
N ILE A 2 -25.49 -6.74 -16.50
CA ILE A 2 -24.65 -7.41 -15.92
C ILE A 2 -23.28 -7.02 -15.92
N CYS A 3 -22.81 -6.45 -16.87
CA CYS A 3 -21.50 -6.00 -16.97
C CYS A 3 -21.11 -5.05 -15.91
N ASN A 4 -22.02 -4.54 -15.20
CA ASN A 4 -21.70 -3.56 -14.18
C ASN A 4 -20.81 -4.08 -13.10
N PHE A 5 -20.99 -5.34 -12.72
CA PHE A 5 -20.14 -5.79 -11.66
C PHE A 5 -18.78 -6.17 -12.13
N ASP A 6 -18.55 -6.22 -13.39
CA ASP A 6 -17.21 -6.46 -13.86
C ASP A 6 -16.26 -5.35 -13.46
N TYR A 7 -16.77 -4.15 -13.34
CA TYR A 7 -15.93 -3.02 -12.98
C TYR A 7 -15.48 -3.10 -11.55
N SER A 8 -16.37 -3.53 -10.68
CA SER A 8 -16.03 -3.57 -9.28
C SER A 8 -14.99 -4.64 -8.96
N PHE A 9 -14.82 -5.62 -9.85
CA PHE A 9 -13.80 -6.63 -9.64
C PHE A 9 -12.44 -6.16 -10.09
N ASN A 10 -12.39 -5.05 -10.80
CA ASN A 10 -11.14 -4.60 -11.37
C ASN A 10 -10.65 -3.36 -10.65
N MET A 11 -10.30 -3.55 -9.38
CA MET A 11 -9.70 -2.51 -8.56
C MET A 11 -8.32 -2.98 -8.13
N PRO A 12 -7.32 -2.88 -9.01
CA PRO A 12 -5.99 -3.40 -8.72
C PRO A 12 -5.38 -2.67 -7.52
N ALA A 13 -4.71 -3.42 -6.67
CA ALA A 13 -4.02 -2.85 -5.53
C ALA A 13 -2.51 -2.99 -5.70
N ILE A 14 -1.77 -2.02 -5.18
CA ILE A 14 -0.32 -2.10 -5.13
C ILE A 14 0.13 -1.91 -3.68
N PHE A 15 0.95 -2.85 -3.21
CA PHE A 15 1.58 -2.76 -1.90
C PHE A 15 3.00 -2.23 -2.09
N ILE A 16 3.33 -1.16 -1.39
CA ILE A 16 4.62 -0.48 -1.52
C ILE A 16 5.47 -0.79 -0.30
N ASN A 17 6.64 -1.39 -0.53
CA ASN A 17 7.69 -1.56 0.47
C ASN A 17 7.47 -2.67 1.49
N PRO A 18 7.27 -3.93 1.06
CA PRO A 18 7.27 -5.04 2.01
C PRO A 18 8.69 -5.29 2.53
N LEU A 19 8.82 -5.60 3.82
CA LEU A 19 10.13 -5.69 4.46
C LEU A 19 10.42 -7.01 5.19
N ASP A 20 9.41 -7.79 5.56
CA ASP A 20 9.63 -8.96 6.40
C ASP A 20 8.67 -10.12 6.11
N LYS A 21 8.85 -11.22 6.85
CA LYS A 21 8.05 -12.42 6.66
C LYS A 21 6.55 -12.20 6.92
N GLU A 22 6.24 -11.33 7.87
CA GLU A 22 4.84 -11.03 8.18
C GLU A 22 4.20 -10.34 7.00
N HIS A 23 4.94 -9.48 6.31
CA HIS A 23 4.44 -8.85 5.10
C HIS A 23 4.16 -9.89 4.01
N LEU A 24 4.96 -10.94 3.91
CA LEU A 24 4.68 -11.99 2.94
C LEU A 24 3.35 -12.67 3.24
N ASN A 25 3.04 -12.87 4.52
CA ASN A 25 1.74 -13.44 4.91
C ASN A 25 0.60 -12.52 4.52
N LEU A 26 0.74 -11.23 4.78
CA LEU A 26 -0.26 -10.25 4.39
C LEU A 26 -0.43 -10.22 2.87
N LEU A 27 0.67 -10.22 2.12
CA LEU A 27 0.63 -10.21 0.67
C LEU A 27 -0.06 -11.43 0.09
N ASN A 28 0.16 -12.60 0.67
CA ASN A 28 -0.52 -13.82 0.23
C ASN A 28 -2.03 -13.71 0.45
N LYS A 29 -2.45 -13.12 1.56
CA LYS A 29 -3.88 -12.90 1.82
C LYS A 29 -4.46 -11.87 0.86
N LEU A 30 -3.74 -10.79 0.60
CA LEU A 30 -4.17 -9.77 -0.37
C LEU A 30 -4.28 -10.36 -1.77
N ASP A 31 -3.33 -11.21 -2.14
CA ASP A 31 -3.34 -11.85 -3.47
C ASP A 31 -4.57 -12.74 -3.65
N LYS A 32 -5.02 -13.39 -2.57
CA LYS A 32 -6.22 -14.22 -2.63
C LYS A 32 -7.50 -13.43 -2.77
N GLN A 33 -7.56 -12.25 -2.13
CA GLN A 33 -8.77 -11.44 -2.20
C GLN A 33 -8.76 -10.46 -3.37
N ASN A 34 -7.59 -10.09 -3.88
CA ASN A 34 -7.45 -9.18 -5.01
C ASN A 34 -6.59 -9.86 -6.08
N GLN A 35 -7.22 -10.29 -7.17
CA GLN A 35 -6.55 -11.05 -8.22
C GLN A 35 -5.57 -10.23 -9.04
N ASP A 36 -5.55 -8.92 -8.84
CA ASP A 36 -4.65 -8.04 -9.57
C ASP A 36 -3.76 -7.29 -8.59
N LEU A 37 -3.12 -8.05 -7.72
CA LEU A 37 -2.18 -7.49 -6.75
C LEU A 37 -0.85 -7.21 -7.42
N ARG A 38 -0.31 -6.03 -7.14
CA ARG A 38 1.05 -5.63 -7.51
C ARG A 38 1.83 -5.31 -6.26
N VAL A 39 3.13 -5.49 -6.33
CA VAL A 39 4.00 -5.20 -5.18
C VAL A 39 5.23 -4.45 -5.68
N PHE A 40 5.49 -3.30 -5.07
CA PHE A 40 6.73 -2.57 -5.33
C PHE A 40 7.70 -2.90 -4.21
N VAL A 41 8.80 -3.55 -4.55
CA VAL A 41 9.80 -3.99 -3.60
C VAL A 41 11.13 -3.27 -3.86
N SER A 42 11.80 -2.86 -2.78
CA SER A 42 13.10 -2.21 -2.89
C SER A 42 14.12 -3.16 -3.52
N HIS A 43 14.92 -2.64 -4.44
CA HIS A 43 15.99 -3.41 -5.06
C HIS A 43 17.07 -3.82 -4.06
N LYS A 44 17.04 -3.26 -2.86
CA LYS A 44 17.96 -3.62 -1.78
C LYS A 44 17.52 -4.83 -0.99
N MET A 45 16.29 -5.29 -1.19
CA MET A 45 15.82 -6.48 -0.48
C MET A 45 16.50 -7.73 -1.01
N PRO A 46 16.75 -8.73 -0.13
CA PRO A 46 17.37 -9.98 -0.58
C PRO A 46 16.54 -10.68 -1.64
N GLN A 47 17.23 -11.34 -2.57
CA GLN A 47 16.57 -12.04 -3.68
C GLN A 47 15.61 -13.12 -3.16
N ASP A 48 16.00 -13.84 -2.10
CA ASP A 48 15.14 -14.87 -1.51
C ASP A 48 13.80 -14.31 -1.06
N PHE A 49 13.81 -13.12 -0.48
CA PHE A 49 12.60 -12.45 -0.04
C PHE A 49 11.74 -12.07 -1.26
N THR A 50 12.37 -11.44 -2.23
CA THR A 50 11.69 -10.97 -3.43
C THR A 50 11.04 -12.12 -4.20
N ASP A 51 11.72 -13.26 -4.26
CA ASP A 51 11.21 -14.44 -4.96
C ASP A 51 9.92 -14.99 -4.34
N LYS A 52 9.69 -14.74 -3.06
CA LYS A 52 8.51 -15.24 -2.35
C LYS A 52 7.30 -14.33 -2.46
N ILE A 53 7.45 -13.16 -3.04
CA ILE A 53 6.37 -12.19 -3.15
C ILE A 53 5.36 -12.66 -4.19
N PRO A 54 4.06 -12.73 -3.86
CA PRO A 54 3.04 -13.10 -4.83
C PRO A 54 2.66 -11.92 -5.72
N GLY A 55 1.90 -12.18 -6.77
CA GLY A 55 1.40 -11.13 -7.64
C GLY A 55 2.44 -10.64 -8.62
N LYS A 56 2.18 -9.47 -9.17
CA LYS A 56 3.10 -8.82 -10.10
C LYS A 56 4.08 -7.96 -9.32
N LYS A 57 5.35 -8.10 -9.62
CA LYS A 57 6.40 -7.38 -8.89
C LYS A 57 7.02 -6.29 -9.73
N ALA A 58 7.24 -5.14 -9.11
CA ALA A 58 8.08 -4.08 -9.64
C ALA A 58 9.24 -3.90 -8.65
N ILE A 59 10.45 -3.97 -9.14
CA ILE A 59 11.64 -3.83 -8.31
C ILE A 59 12.30 -2.52 -8.66
N GLY A 60 12.54 -1.67 -7.66
CA GLY A 60 13.13 -0.37 -7.92
C GLY A 60 13.67 0.30 -6.67
N ASP A 61 13.99 1.57 -6.82
CA ASP A 61 14.53 2.37 -5.73
C ASP A 61 13.40 2.95 -4.92
N ILE A 62 13.27 2.51 -3.67
CA ILE A 62 12.20 2.95 -2.78
C ILE A 62 12.31 4.43 -2.43
N THR A 63 13.46 5.04 -2.66
CA THR A 63 13.67 6.47 -2.41
C THR A 63 13.39 7.33 -3.65
N ASP A 64 13.02 6.72 -4.76
CA ASP A 64 12.71 7.43 -6.00
C ASP A 64 11.20 7.40 -6.22
N ASP A 65 10.54 8.54 -6.01
CA ASP A 65 9.09 8.63 -6.12
C ASP A 65 8.59 8.33 -7.54
N SER A 66 9.41 8.59 -8.56
CA SER A 66 9.00 8.29 -9.94
C SER A 66 8.94 6.79 -10.20
N HIS A 67 9.80 6.00 -9.56
CA HIS A 67 9.73 4.54 -9.67
C HIS A 67 8.42 4.02 -9.07
N ILE A 68 8.02 4.58 -7.93
CA ILE A 68 6.80 4.18 -7.25
C ILE A 68 5.57 4.59 -8.07
N SER A 69 5.53 5.84 -8.53
CA SER A 69 4.38 6.32 -9.28
C SER A 69 4.21 5.58 -10.60
N THR A 70 5.31 5.24 -11.26
CA THR A 70 5.26 4.45 -12.51
C THR A 70 4.70 3.05 -12.23
N ALA A 71 5.17 2.41 -11.17
CA ALA A 71 4.66 1.09 -10.79
C ALA A 71 3.18 1.12 -10.40
N SER A 72 2.70 2.28 -9.95
CA SER A 72 1.32 2.46 -9.51
C SER A 72 0.35 2.75 -10.65
N GLU A 73 0.82 2.92 -11.87
CA GLU A 73 -0.05 3.22 -13.00
C GLU A 73 -1.12 2.16 -13.17
N GLY A 74 -2.38 2.60 -13.22
CA GLY A 74 -3.51 1.70 -13.37
C GLY A 74 -3.97 1.05 -12.07
N ALA A 75 -3.29 1.26 -10.96
CA ALA A 75 -3.73 0.75 -9.67
C ALA A 75 -4.83 1.67 -9.11
N TYR A 76 -5.76 1.08 -8.38
CA TYR A 76 -6.84 1.81 -7.71
C TYR A 76 -6.45 2.13 -6.26
N CYS A 77 -5.93 1.15 -5.54
CA CYS A 77 -5.58 1.26 -4.13
C CYS A 77 -4.07 1.13 -3.93
N GLY A 78 -3.46 2.07 -3.24
CA GLY A 78 -2.06 2.00 -2.85
C GLY A 78 -1.94 1.78 -1.36
N ILE A 79 -1.19 0.75 -0.97
CA ILE A 79 -0.93 0.43 0.43
C ILE A 79 0.55 0.75 0.67
N PHE A 80 0.81 1.86 1.37
CA PHE A 80 2.17 2.38 1.55
C PHE A 80 2.67 2.03 2.95
N PHE A 81 3.68 1.20 3.02
CA PHE A 81 4.26 0.83 4.31
C PHE A 81 5.49 1.70 4.59
N GLU A 82 5.31 2.68 5.45
CA GLU A 82 6.41 3.54 5.91
C GLU A 82 7.14 2.90 7.09
N GLY A 83 6.40 2.25 7.97
CA GLY A 83 6.98 1.65 9.15
C GLY A 83 7.54 2.71 10.09
N ASN A 84 8.83 2.59 10.42
CA ASN A 84 9.51 3.55 11.29
C ASN A 84 10.56 4.35 10.51
N ASP A 85 10.50 4.36 9.20
CA ASP A 85 11.44 5.12 8.37
C ASP A 85 10.79 6.40 7.86
N ALA A 86 10.81 7.42 8.71
CA ALA A 86 10.18 8.71 8.39
C ALA A 86 10.79 9.40 7.17
N LYS A 87 11.96 8.96 6.74
CA LYS A 87 12.60 9.52 5.54
C LYS A 87 11.80 9.24 4.28
N LEU A 88 10.95 8.23 4.31
CA LEU A 88 10.13 7.86 3.16
C LEU A 88 8.89 8.73 3.00
N SER A 89 8.54 9.53 4.02
CA SER A 89 7.31 10.33 4.00
C SER A 89 7.21 11.22 2.77
N GLY A 90 8.25 11.98 2.50
CA GLY A 90 8.26 12.89 1.35
C GLY A 90 8.20 12.16 0.02
N THR A 91 8.95 11.07 -0.08
CA THR A 91 8.96 10.24 -1.28
C THR A 91 7.59 9.66 -1.57
N PHE A 92 6.95 9.12 -0.53
CA PHE A 92 5.62 8.53 -0.69
C PHE A 92 4.58 9.58 -1.05
N LEU A 93 4.63 10.75 -0.41
CA LEU A 93 3.71 11.84 -0.75
C LEU A 93 3.84 12.26 -2.21
N ASN A 94 5.07 12.40 -2.69
CA ASN A 94 5.31 12.78 -4.08
C ASN A 94 4.82 11.70 -5.03
N ALA A 95 5.05 10.44 -4.70
CA ALA A 95 4.56 9.33 -5.52
C ALA A 95 3.02 9.35 -5.60
N ILE A 96 2.35 9.60 -4.49
CA ILE A 96 0.91 9.68 -4.45
C ILE A 96 0.40 10.83 -5.31
N LYS A 97 1.02 12.00 -5.20
CA LYS A 97 0.62 13.17 -5.98
C LYS A 97 0.79 12.96 -7.49
N ASN A 98 1.75 12.14 -7.87
CA ASN A 98 2.04 11.87 -9.28
C ASN A 98 1.39 10.58 -9.77
N SER A 99 0.48 10.02 -9.00
CA SER A 99 -0.26 8.80 -9.36
C SER A 99 -1.74 9.12 -9.50
N ASN A 100 -2.51 8.14 -9.99
CA ASN A 100 -3.96 8.25 -10.09
C ASN A 100 -4.65 7.34 -9.07
N LEU A 101 -3.97 7.06 -7.96
CA LEU A 101 -4.54 6.22 -6.91
C LEU A 101 -5.79 6.87 -6.32
N GLN A 102 -6.84 6.08 -6.15
CA GLN A 102 -8.13 6.55 -5.65
C GLN A 102 -8.35 6.17 -4.19
N ARG A 103 -7.53 5.29 -3.66
CA ARG A 103 -7.63 4.82 -2.29
C ARG A 103 -6.23 4.60 -1.77
N ILE A 104 -5.91 5.17 -0.60
CA ILE A 104 -4.55 5.07 -0.06
C ILE A 104 -4.64 4.64 1.39
N LEU A 105 -3.87 3.60 1.73
CA LEU A 105 -3.66 3.16 3.10
C LEU A 105 -2.20 3.44 3.44
N TRP A 106 -1.98 4.26 4.46
CA TRP A 106 -0.63 4.63 4.88
C TRP A 106 -0.37 4.00 6.24
N ILE A 107 0.64 3.14 6.33
CA ILE A 107 0.93 2.38 7.54
C ILE A 107 2.26 2.85 8.13
N SER A 108 2.23 3.34 9.37
CA SER A 108 3.42 3.92 9.98
C SER A 108 3.39 3.81 11.49
N LYS A 109 4.57 3.85 12.10
CA LYS A 109 4.73 3.98 13.56
C LYS A 109 4.81 5.44 13.99
N GLU A 110 4.95 6.35 13.03
CA GLU A 110 5.13 7.78 13.31
C GLU A 110 3.81 8.49 13.47
N GLU A 111 3.83 9.62 14.19
CA GLU A 111 2.66 10.49 14.23
C GLU A 111 2.41 11.06 12.84
N PRO A 112 1.15 11.14 12.40
CA PRO A 112 0.87 11.61 11.05
C PRO A 112 1.15 13.10 10.89
N ARG A 113 1.80 13.45 9.80
CA ARG A 113 1.99 14.86 9.43
C ARG A 113 0.69 15.39 8.83
N ASN A 114 0.45 16.68 9.00
CA ASN A 114 -0.75 17.31 8.47
C ASN A 114 -0.86 17.20 6.95
N ASP A 115 0.26 17.27 6.23
CA ASP A 115 0.25 17.16 4.79
C ASP A 115 -0.12 15.75 4.31
N ILE A 116 0.20 14.73 5.11
CA ILE A 116 -0.23 13.36 4.81
C ILE A 116 -1.73 13.23 5.06
N LEU A 117 -2.20 13.71 6.21
CA LEU A 117 -3.61 13.63 6.54
C LEU A 117 -4.49 14.46 5.60
N GLY A 118 -3.91 15.45 4.93
CA GLY A 118 -4.62 16.26 3.96
C GLY A 118 -4.84 15.59 2.62
N VAL A 119 -4.25 14.43 2.37
CA VAL A 119 -4.44 13.71 1.11
C VAL A 119 -5.84 13.12 1.08
N GLU A 120 -6.58 13.37 0.01
CA GLU A 120 -7.90 12.79 -0.17
C GLU A 120 -7.79 11.28 -0.34
N TYR A 121 -8.81 10.57 0.07
CA TYR A 121 -8.90 9.10 -0.06
C TYR A 121 -7.86 8.33 0.76
N LEU A 122 -7.20 8.99 1.71
CA LEU A 122 -6.16 8.36 2.51
C LEU A 122 -6.67 8.03 3.91
N THR A 123 -6.38 6.80 4.35
CA THR A 123 -6.51 6.39 5.75
C THR A 123 -5.12 6.13 6.30
N TYR A 124 -4.77 6.83 7.37
CA TYR A 124 -3.49 6.66 8.04
C TYR A 124 -3.66 5.64 9.16
N ILE A 125 -2.86 4.60 9.15
CA ILE A 125 -2.90 3.55 10.18
C ILE A 125 -1.61 3.63 10.97
N LYS A 126 -1.72 4.10 12.22
CA LYS A 126 -0.58 4.15 13.12
C LYS A 126 -0.58 2.90 13.97
N TYR A 127 0.53 2.18 13.97
CA TYR A 127 0.65 0.96 14.75
C TYR A 127 1.86 1.05 15.69
N SER A 128 1.92 0.16 16.68
CA SER A 128 3.06 0.07 17.59
C SER A 128 3.28 -1.41 17.90
N GLY A 129 4.55 -1.80 17.93
CA GLY A 129 4.89 -3.19 18.23
C GLY A 129 4.60 -4.12 17.08
N ASP A 130 3.65 -5.00 17.28
CA ASP A 130 3.34 -6.08 16.33
C ASP A 130 2.62 -5.58 15.08
N HIS A 131 2.56 -6.41 14.07
CA HIS A 131 1.84 -6.13 12.82
C HIS A 131 0.34 -6.35 12.99
N ASN A 132 -0.28 -5.58 13.88
CA ASN A 132 -1.70 -5.75 14.21
C ASN A 132 -2.63 -5.02 13.24
N TYR A 133 -2.09 -4.49 12.15
CA TYR A 133 -2.86 -3.78 11.14
C TYR A 133 -3.33 -4.66 9.99
N PHE A 134 -2.96 -5.93 9.96
CA PHE A 134 -3.24 -6.80 8.81
C PHE A 134 -4.73 -6.91 8.49
N ASP A 135 -5.56 -7.18 9.49
CA ASP A 135 -7.00 -7.33 9.26
C ASP A 135 -7.62 -6.02 8.77
N ILE A 136 -7.13 -4.92 9.30
CA ILE A 136 -7.61 -3.60 8.89
C ILE A 136 -7.28 -3.34 7.42
N VAL A 137 -6.05 -3.64 7.02
CA VAL A 137 -5.63 -3.48 5.63
C VAL A 137 -6.48 -4.35 4.71
N LEU A 138 -6.71 -5.60 5.09
CA LEU A 138 -7.51 -6.53 4.29
C LEU A 138 -8.94 -6.02 4.13
N ASN A 139 -9.52 -5.47 5.19
CA ASN A 139 -10.88 -4.94 5.14
C ASN A 139 -10.95 -3.65 4.31
N LEU A 140 -10.00 -2.74 4.51
CA LEU A 140 -10.05 -1.43 3.86
C LEU A 140 -9.64 -1.49 2.39
N GLU A 141 -8.84 -2.46 2.00
CA GLU A 141 -8.43 -2.59 0.62
C GLU A 141 -9.62 -2.85 -0.31
N GLU A 142 -10.67 -3.49 0.20
CA GLU A 142 -11.86 -3.80 -0.57
C GLU A 142 -12.87 -2.66 -0.62
N VAL A 143 -12.66 -1.60 0.16
CA VAL A 143 -13.63 -0.51 0.33
C VAL A 143 -13.32 0.64 -0.62
N GLU A 144 -14.34 1.13 -1.31
CA GLU A 144 -14.16 2.26 -2.23
C GLU A 144 -14.09 3.60 -1.53
N GLU A 145 -14.78 3.75 -0.40
CA GLU A 145 -14.88 5.03 0.29
C GLU A 145 -14.05 5.06 1.55
N VAL A 146 -13.51 6.24 1.84
CA VAL A 146 -12.75 6.48 3.07
C VAL A 146 -13.72 6.93 4.15
N ASN A 147 -13.93 6.08 5.15
CA ASN A 147 -14.78 6.43 6.28
C ASN A 147 -13.98 6.96 7.46
N GLU A 148 -12.74 6.52 7.60
CA GLU A 148 -11.88 6.97 8.67
C GLU A 148 -10.57 7.50 8.11
N LYS A 149 -10.17 8.67 8.64
CA LYS A 149 -8.94 9.33 8.20
C LYS A 149 -7.74 8.80 8.96
N PHE A 150 -7.92 8.48 10.23
CA PHE A 150 -6.82 8.09 11.11
C PHE A 150 -7.25 6.97 12.04
N ILE A 151 -6.50 5.89 12.05
CA ILE A 151 -6.70 4.75 12.94
C ILE A 151 -5.43 4.58 13.77
N ASP A 152 -5.55 4.68 15.08
CA ASP A 152 -4.43 4.53 16.00
C ASP A 152 -4.54 3.18 16.71
N LEU A 153 -3.65 2.27 16.37
CA LEU A 153 -3.59 0.93 16.97
C LEU A 153 -2.54 0.95 18.07
N LYS A 154 -2.95 1.07 19.28
CA LYS A 154 -2.02 1.16 20.43
C LYS A 154 -1.46 -0.16 20.88
#